data_71ca2bcb87e7ac08539abca4e988c52a
#
_entry.id   71ca2bcb87e7ac08539abca4e988c52a
#
_cell.length_a   1.000
_cell.length_b   1.000
_cell.length_c   1.000
_cell.angle_alpha   90.00
_cell.angle_beta   90.00
_cell.angle_gamma   90.00
#
_symmetry.space_group_name_H-M   'P 1'
#
loop_
_entity.id
_entity.type
_entity.pdbx_description
1 polymer ?
#
loop_
_entity_poly.entity_id
_entity_poly.type
_entity_poly.pdbx_seq_one_letter_code
_entity_poly.pdbx_strand_id
1 'polypeptide(L)'
;MADATTEAQQNPWLHGQDGPPPGIPRPAAGPGPWANGPSAGAPVHVEPPALRLAATASRRLQGELRQAVGHAEPDTGAAALALTADGFATGAALTQVLGWWKTRWTSLDHRLGLAADRLDATATAYRSADTAAASAFRAP
;
A
#
# COMPACT_ATOMS: atom_id res chain seq x y z
N MET A 1 -32.05 11.17 -13.20
CA MET A 1 -31.80 10.59 -11.86
C MET A 1 -31.70 9.09 -12.08
N ALA A 2 -30.50 8.53 -12.04
CA ALA A 2 -30.30 7.07 -12.08
C ALA A 2 -30.77 6.52 -10.73
N ASP A 3 -31.64 5.50 -10.80
CA ASP A 3 -32.23 4.89 -9.61
C ASP A 3 -31.15 4.09 -8.87
N ALA A 4 -30.94 4.36 -7.59
CA ALA A 4 -29.96 3.67 -6.74
C ALA A 4 -30.13 2.15 -6.73
N THR A 5 -31.33 1.67 -7.04
CA THR A 5 -31.66 0.25 -7.18
C THR A 5 -31.02 -0.38 -8.42
N THR A 6 -30.84 0.37 -9.50
CA THR A 6 -30.23 -0.12 -10.75
C THR A 6 -28.71 -0.24 -10.60
N GLU A 7 -28.08 0.67 -9.84
CA GLU A 7 -26.63 0.65 -9.59
C GLU A 7 -26.23 -0.53 -8.69
N ALA A 8 -27.04 -0.83 -7.66
CA ALA A 8 -26.82 -1.99 -6.79
C ALA A 8 -26.96 -3.33 -7.54
N GLN A 9 -27.84 -3.40 -8.56
CA GLN A 9 -27.99 -4.58 -9.40
C GLN A 9 -26.84 -4.76 -10.40
N GLN A 10 -26.26 -3.67 -10.89
CA GLN A 10 -25.15 -3.71 -11.85
C GLN A 10 -23.78 -3.95 -11.17
N ASN A 11 -23.63 -3.59 -9.91
CA ASN A 11 -22.37 -3.69 -9.17
C ASN A 11 -22.58 -4.19 -7.72
N PRO A 12 -23.08 -5.41 -7.53
CA PRO A 12 -23.40 -5.94 -6.19
C PRO A 12 -22.19 -5.99 -5.26
N TRP A 13 -20.97 -6.08 -5.80
CA TRP A 13 -19.72 -6.07 -5.03
C TRP A 13 -19.36 -4.71 -4.41
N LEU A 14 -19.95 -3.59 -4.89
CA LEU A 14 -19.77 -2.26 -4.30
C LEU A 14 -20.55 -2.07 -3.00
N HIS A 15 -21.59 -2.85 -2.79
CA HIS A 15 -22.51 -2.71 -1.66
C HIS A 15 -22.31 -3.75 -0.55
N GLY A 16 -21.26 -4.57 -0.63
CA GLY A 16 -20.78 -5.40 0.49
C GLY A 16 -21.72 -6.54 0.91
N GLN A 17 -22.73 -6.89 0.12
CA GLN A 17 -23.71 -7.90 0.53
C GLN A 17 -23.42 -9.31 -0.01
N ASP A 18 -22.66 -9.45 -1.08
CA ASP A 18 -22.34 -10.76 -1.63
C ASP A 18 -20.86 -10.83 -2.03
N GLY A 19 -20.22 -11.91 -1.64
CA GLY A 19 -18.79 -12.14 -1.80
C GLY A 19 -18.26 -11.92 -3.24
N PRO A 20 -16.97 -12.14 -3.49
CA PRO A 20 -16.32 -11.81 -4.75
C PRO A 20 -17.07 -12.41 -5.95
N PRO A 21 -17.10 -11.71 -7.11
CA PRO A 21 -17.85 -12.12 -8.28
C PRO A 21 -17.51 -13.55 -8.69
N PRO A 22 -18.51 -14.32 -9.21
CA PRO A 22 -18.29 -15.69 -9.62
C PRO A 22 -17.23 -15.75 -10.71
N GLY A 23 -16.14 -16.49 -10.46
CA GLY A 23 -15.01 -16.64 -11.39
C GLY A 23 -13.67 -16.20 -10.82
N ILE A 24 -13.62 -15.50 -9.70
CA ILE A 24 -12.35 -15.30 -8.97
C ILE A 24 -12.16 -16.51 -8.05
N PRO A 25 -11.10 -17.34 -8.24
CA PRO A 25 -10.81 -18.42 -7.33
C PRO A 25 -10.68 -17.83 -5.92
N ARG A 26 -11.55 -18.26 -5.00
CA ARG A 26 -11.34 -17.97 -3.59
C ARG A 26 -9.95 -18.53 -3.24
N PRO A 27 -9.04 -17.72 -2.71
CA PRO A 27 -7.84 -18.30 -2.11
C PRO A 27 -8.35 -19.34 -1.11
N ALA A 28 -7.85 -20.57 -1.26
CA ALA A 28 -8.20 -21.65 -0.36
C ALA A 28 -8.09 -21.10 1.07
N ALA A 29 -9.09 -21.41 1.92
CA ALA A 29 -9.10 -21.04 3.33
C ALA A 29 -8.06 -21.88 4.11
N GLY A 30 -6.87 -21.98 3.56
CA GLY A 30 -5.69 -22.43 4.28
C GLY A 30 -5.19 -21.27 5.15
N PRO A 31 -4.50 -21.58 6.24
CA PRO A 31 -3.83 -20.55 7.02
C PRO A 31 -2.98 -19.73 6.05
N GLY A 32 -3.33 -18.44 5.88
CA GLY A 32 -2.53 -17.53 5.06
C GLY A 32 -1.08 -17.51 5.55
N PRO A 33 -0.13 -17.03 4.75
CA PRO A 33 1.27 -16.94 5.16
C PRO A 33 1.48 -16.20 6.49
N TRP A 34 0.46 -15.50 6.98
CA TRP A 34 0.41 -14.82 8.29
C TRP A 34 -0.13 -15.67 9.44
N ALA A 35 -0.72 -16.83 9.17
CA ALA A 35 -1.32 -17.68 10.21
C ALA A 35 -0.28 -18.43 11.04
N ASN A 36 0.97 -18.47 10.58
CA ASN A 36 2.13 -18.93 11.32
C ASN A 36 2.83 -17.76 12.03
N GLY A 37 2.08 -16.77 12.49
CA GLY A 37 2.60 -15.80 13.45
C GLY A 37 3.26 -16.54 14.61
N PRO A 38 4.31 -15.96 15.23
CA PRO A 38 4.99 -16.60 16.36
C PRO A 38 3.94 -17.02 17.38
N SER A 39 3.97 -18.29 17.78
CA SER A 39 3.10 -18.82 18.82
C SER A 39 3.15 -17.89 20.03
N ALA A 40 1.98 -17.59 20.62
CA ALA A 40 1.93 -16.74 21.81
C ALA A 40 2.93 -17.27 22.87
N GLY A 41 3.97 -16.49 23.13
CA GLY A 41 5.06 -16.86 24.04
C GLY A 41 6.40 -17.22 23.41
N ALA A 42 6.51 -17.36 22.09
CA ALA A 42 7.83 -17.48 21.44
C ALA A 42 8.52 -16.10 21.44
N PRO A 43 9.81 -16.01 21.84
CA PRO A 43 10.53 -14.74 21.78
C PRO A 43 10.61 -14.28 20.30
N VAL A 44 10.09 -13.08 20.04
CA VAL A 44 10.23 -12.44 18.74
C VAL A 44 11.65 -11.92 18.65
N HIS A 45 12.49 -12.61 17.88
CA HIS A 45 13.83 -12.12 17.58
C HIS A 45 13.76 -11.08 16.46
N VAL A 46 14.05 -9.85 16.78
CA VAL A 46 14.10 -8.74 15.82
C VAL A 46 15.53 -8.33 15.61
N GLU A 47 16.01 -8.44 14.38
CA GLU A 47 17.36 -8.01 14.01
C GLU A 47 17.34 -6.55 13.53
N PRO A 48 17.96 -5.60 14.25
CA PRO A 48 18.00 -4.20 13.84
C PRO A 48 18.54 -3.96 12.41
N PRO A 49 19.54 -4.73 11.90
CA PRO A 49 19.94 -4.64 10.51
C PRO A 49 18.83 -4.99 9.50
N ALA A 50 18.03 -6.01 9.79
CA ALA A 50 16.91 -6.41 8.91
C ALA A 50 15.84 -5.31 8.81
N LEU A 51 15.54 -4.62 9.92
CA LEU A 51 14.64 -3.48 9.93
C LEU A 51 15.15 -2.33 9.05
N ARG A 52 16.45 -2.06 9.07
CA ARG A 52 17.05 -1.04 8.22
C ARG A 52 17.04 -1.40 6.74
N LEU A 53 17.27 -2.67 6.41
CA LEU A 53 17.12 -3.16 5.04
C LEU A 53 15.68 -2.99 4.55
N ALA A 54 14.69 -3.30 5.39
CA ALA A 54 13.28 -3.11 5.09
C ALA A 54 12.92 -1.61 4.91
N ALA A 55 13.49 -0.73 5.75
CA ALA A 55 13.32 0.72 5.60
C ALA A 55 13.89 1.22 4.27
N THR A 56 15.09 0.76 3.91
CA THR A 56 15.73 1.10 2.63
C THR A 56 14.91 0.59 1.44
N ALA A 57 14.40 -0.64 1.50
CA ALA A 57 13.53 -1.20 0.48
C ALA A 57 12.23 -0.39 0.32
N SER A 58 11.63 0.05 1.44
CA SER A 58 10.43 0.90 1.41
C SER A 58 10.69 2.25 0.73
N ARG A 59 11.83 2.90 1.01
CA ARG A 59 12.21 4.16 0.33
C ARG A 59 12.50 3.96 -1.15
N ARG A 60 13.11 2.83 -1.51
CA ARG A 60 13.34 2.48 -2.91
C ARG A 60 12.02 2.32 -3.65
N LEU A 61 11.08 1.54 -3.10
CA LEU A 61 9.75 1.38 -3.67
C LEU A 61 9.01 2.72 -3.81
N GLN A 62 9.15 3.61 -2.82
CA GLN A 62 8.60 4.96 -2.88
C GLN A 62 9.20 5.75 -4.05
N GLY A 63 10.51 5.67 -4.27
CA GLY A 63 11.18 6.31 -5.42
C GLY A 63 10.71 5.74 -6.76
N GLU A 64 10.61 4.42 -6.89
CA GLU A 64 10.13 3.74 -8.09
C GLU A 64 8.67 4.11 -8.39
N LEU A 65 7.81 4.19 -7.36
CA LEU A 65 6.42 4.65 -7.50
C LEU A 65 6.35 6.07 -8.05
N ARG A 66 7.11 7.00 -7.47
CA ARG A 66 7.16 8.40 -7.93
C ARG A 66 7.61 8.51 -9.39
N GLN A 67 8.61 7.75 -9.77
CA GLN A 67 9.09 7.71 -11.13
C GLN A 67 8.03 7.18 -12.09
N ALA A 68 7.38 6.05 -11.77
CA ALA A 68 6.32 5.47 -12.59
C ALA A 68 5.13 6.43 -12.75
N VAL A 69 4.71 7.07 -11.67
CA VAL A 69 3.62 8.07 -11.69
C VAL A 69 4.01 9.30 -12.51
N GLY A 70 5.26 9.78 -12.36
CA GLY A 70 5.78 10.92 -13.13
C GLY A 70 5.79 10.71 -14.63
N HIS A 71 5.85 9.46 -15.10
CA HIS A 71 5.69 9.13 -16.53
C HIS A 71 4.22 8.94 -16.92
N ALA A 72 3.48 8.17 -16.14
CA ALA A 72 2.12 7.77 -16.49
C ALA A 72 1.10 8.93 -16.42
N GLU A 73 1.27 9.85 -15.49
CA GLU A 73 0.30 10.94 -15.25
C GLU A 73 0.20 11.92 -16.42
N PRO A 74 1.30 12.50 -16.94
CA PRO A 74 1.22 13.45 -18.05
C PRO A 74 0.70 12.80 -19.32
N ASP A 75 1.12 11.57 -19.65
CA ASP A 75 0.69 10.87 -20.85
C ASP A 75 -0.81 10.54 -20.80
N THR A 76 -1.28 10.05 -19.64
CA THR A 76 -2.71 9.77 -19.42
C THR A 76 -3.53 11.05 -19.47
N GLY A 77 -3.03 12.13 -18.88
CA GLY A 77 -3.68 13.44 -18.92
C GLY A 77 -3.79 14.00 -20.35
N ALA A 78 -2.73 13.90 -21.13
CA ALA A 78 -2.74 14.32 -22.53
C ALA A 78 -3.73 13.50 -23.37
N ALA A 79 -3.77 12.19 -23.19
CA ALA A 79 -4.73 11.30 -23.85
C ALA A 79 -6.18 11.64 -23.47
N ALA A 80 -6.44 11.93 -22.20
CA ALA A 80 -7.77 12.33 -21.74
C ALA A 80 -8.24 13.66 -22.37
N LEU A 81 -7.35 14.63 -22.49
CA LEU A 81 -7.62 15.91 -23.14
C LEU A 81 -7.90 15.75 -24.63
N ALA A 82 -7.09 14.97 -25.34
CA ALA A 82 -7.29 14.70 -26.76
C ALA A 82 -8.65 14.03 -27.02
N LEU A 83 -8.99 12.99 -26.28
CA LEU A 83 -10.28 12.31 -26.40
C LEU A 83 -11.47 13.24 -26.10
N THR A 84 -11.30 14.15 -25.14
CA THR A 84 -12.35 15.12 -24.83
C THR A 84 -12.52 16.16 -25.96
N ALA A 85 -11.41 16.62 -26.55
CA ALA A 85 -11.43 17.55 -27.65
C ALA A 85 -12.10 16.97 -28.91
N ASP A 86 -11.92 15.66 -29.14
CA ASP A 86 -12.55 14.92 -30.23
C ASP A 86 -14.03 14.51 -29.92
N GLY A 87 -14.57 14.95 -28.76
CA GLY A 87 -15.96 14.71 -28.38
C GLY A 87 -16.25 13.32 -27.81
N PHE A 88 -15.23 12.54 -27.47
CA PHE A 88 -15.42 11.21 -26.85
C PHE A 88 -15.72 11.33 -25.36
N ALA A 89 -16.83 10.73 -24.91
CA ALA A 89 -17.19 10.66 -23.48
C ALA A 89 -16.13 9.97 -22.62
N THR A 90 -15.34 9.08 -23.20
CA THR A 90 -14.22 8.39 -22.56
C THR A 90 -13.13 9.34 -22.06
N GLY A 91 -12.96 10.53 -22.65
CA GLY A 91 -12.00 11.53 -22.20
C GLY A 91 -12.32 12.03 -20.78
N ALA A 92 -13.59 12.37 -20.54
CA ALA A 92 -14.06 12.78 -19.20
C ALA A 92 -13.92 11.65 -18.17
N ALA A 93 -14.28 10.41 -18.54
CA ALA A 93 -14.12 9.25 -17.68
C ALA A 93 -12.65 9.00 -17.32
N LEU A 94 -11.74 9.10 -18.29
CA LEU A 94 -10.31 8.94 -18.07
C LEU A 94 -9.74 10.02 -17.13
N THR A 95 -10.18 11.27 -17.26
CA THR A 95 -9.82 12.36 -16.35
C THR A 95 -10.26 12.05 -14.90
N GLN A 96 -11.48 11.55 -14.71
CA GLN A 96 -11.98 11.17 -13.41
C GLN A 96 -11.19 10.02 -12.78
N VAL A 97 -10.92 8.97 -13.55
CA VAL A 97 -10.12 7.83 -13.12
C VAL A 97 -8.70 8.27 -12.73
N LEU A 98 -8.07 9.13 -13.53
CA LEU A 98 -6.76 9.69 -13.22
C LEU A 98 -6.76 10.45 -11.89
N GLY A 99 -7.81 11.22 -11.58
CA GLY A 99 -7.96 11.90 -10.30
C GLY A 99 -8.02 10.95 -9.11
N TRP A 100 -8.73 9.83 -9.23
CA TRP A 100 -8.78 8.79 -8.21
C TRP A 100 -7.43 8.10 -8.03
N TRP A 101 -6.74 7.80 -9.11
CA TRP A 101 -5.40 7.22 -9.06
C TRP A 101 -4.40 8.14 -8.37
N LYS A 102 -4.43 9.43 -8.68
CA LYS A 102 -3.58 10.44 -8.01
C LYS A 102 -3.73 10.40 -6.49
N THR A 103 -4.96 10.37 -6.00
CA THR A 103 -5.23 10.28 -4.56
C THR A 103 -4.67 9.01 -3.95
N ARG A 104 -4.80 7.86 -4.64
CA ARG A 104 -4.27 6.59 -4.17
C ARG A 104 -2.75 6.54 -4.18
N TRP A 105 -2.11 7.05 -5.22
CA TRP A 105 -0.66 7.13 -5.30
C TRP A 105 -0.07 8.01 -4.20
N THR A 106 -0.66 9.17 -3.96
CA THR A 106 -0.24 10.06 -2.87
C THR A 106 -0.36 9.37 -1.50
N SER A 107 -1.46 8.65 -1.28
CA SER A 107 -1.64 7.89 -0.04
C SER A 107 -0.62 6.76 0.10
N LEU A 108 -0.31 6.04 -0.99
CA LEU A 108 0.68 4.96 -0.98
C LEU A 108 2.10 5.50 -0.75
N ASP A 109 2.47 6.58 -1.43
CA ASP A 109 3.75 7.28 -1.25
C ASP A 109 3.96 7.67 0.22
N HIS A 110 2.95 8.30 0.82
CA HIS A 110 2.99 8.67 2.23
C HIS A 110 3.14 7.47 3.16
N ARG A 111 2.40 6.39 2.91
CA ARG A 111 2.47 5.16 3.73
C ARG A 111 3.84 4.49 3.63
N LEU A 112 4.45 4.45 2.46
CA LEU A 112 5.80 3.90 2.27
C LEU A 112 6.83 4.72 3.04
N GLY A 113 6.75 6.05 3.01
CA GLY A 113 7.60 6.92 3.79
C GLY A 113 7.46 6.68 5.30
N LEU A 114 6.22 6.68 5.81
CA LEU A 114 5.94 6.40 7.22
C LEU A 114 6.43 5.01 7.66
N ALA A 115 6.27 4.00 6.80
CA ALA A 115 6.75 2.66 7.11
C ALA A 115 8.29 2.64 7.24
N ALA A 116 9.00 3.28 6.32
CA ALA A 116 10.45 3.39 6.37
C ALA A 116 10.94 4.09 7.65
N ASP A 117 10.32 5.22 8.01
CA ASP A 117 10.70 5.98 9.19
C ASP A 117 10.44 5.21 10.49
N ARG A 118 9.32 4.49 10.57
CA ARG A 118 9.00 3.65 11.72
C ARG A 118 9.97 2.47 11.86
N LEU A 119 10.36 1.84 10.75
CA LEU A 119 11.34 0.76 10.76
C LEU A 119 12.71 1.24 11.24
N ASP A 120 13.17 2.40 10.78
CA ASP A 120 14.43 3.00 11.23
C ASP A 120 14.40 3.41 12.70
N ALA A 121 13.30 4.02 13.15
CA ALA A 121 13.10 4.37 14.56
C ALA A 121 13.11 3.13 15.45
N THR A 122 12.44 2.06 15.03
CA THR A 122 12.42 0.79 15.75
C THR A 122 13.80 0.16 15.81
N ALA A 123 14.55 0.12 14.70
CA ALA A 123 15.92 -0.38 14.66
C ALA A 123 16.86 0.41 15.60
N THR A 124 16.65 1.71 15.68
CA THR A 124 17.42 2.58 16.58
C THR A 124 17.10 2.32 18.04
N ALA A 125 15.81 2.18 18.38
CA ALA A 125 15.36 1.87 19.74
C ALA A 125 15.93 0.53 20.25
N TYR A 126 15.91 -0.52 19.43
CA TYR A 126 16.50 -1.81 19.78
C TYR A 126 18.00 -1.68 20.07
N ARG A 127 18.75 -1.00 19.22
CA ARG A 127 20.21 -0.79 19.45
C ARG A 127 20.48 0.00 20.72
N SER A 128 19.69 1.00 21.02
CA SER A 128 19.84 1.77 22.26
C SER A 128 19.57 0.92 23.49
N ALA A 129 18.53 0.07 23.45
CA ALA A 129 18.21 -0.85 24.52
C ALA A 129 19.33 -1.89 24.74
N ASP A 130 19.86 -2.47 23.66
CA ASP A 130 20.97 -3.41 23.72
C ASP A 130 22.22 -2.78 24.32
N THR A 131 22.54 -1.53 23.93
CA THR A 131 23.67 -0.78 24.46
C THR A 131 23.50 -0.49 25.97
N ALA A 132 22.31 -0.09 26.37
CA ALA A 132 21.99 0.17 27.77
C ALA A 132 22.10 -1.11 28.62
N ALA A 133 21.56 -2.23 28.12
CA ALA A 133 21.68 -3.53 28.77
C ALA A 133 23.14 -3.96 28.91
N ALA A 134 23.92 -3.87 27.82
CA ALA A 134 25.37 -4.21 27.86
C ALA A 134 26.14 -3.33 28.84
N SER A 135 25.78 -2.06 29.02
CA SER A 135 26.39 -1.15 29.98
C SER A 135 26.04 -1.52 31.41
N ALA A 136 24.78 -1.91 31.66
CA ALA A 136 24.33 -2.34 32.98
C ALA A 136 25.05 -3.61 33.47
N PHE A 137 25.33 -4.56 32.56
CA PHE A 137 26.08 -5.77 32.88
C PHE A 137 27.60 -5.54 33.12
N ARG A 138 28.14 -4.39 32.71
CA ARG A 138 29.55 -4.05 32.91
C ARG A 138 29.79 -3.18 34.15
N ALA A 139 28.73 -2.67 34.76
CA ALA A 139 28.87 -1.91 36.01
C ALA A 139 29.27 -2.86 37.13
N PRO A 140 30.32 -2.52 37.95
CA PRO A 140 30.81 -3.33 39.07
C PRO A 140 29.75 -3.46 40.17
#